data_31d2ffb82c862c17956e6cf6d85e1328
#
_entry.id   31d2ffb82c862c17956e6cf6d85e1328
#
_cell.length_a   1.000
_cell.length_b   1.000
_cell.length_c   1.000
_cell.angle_alpha   90.00
_cell.angle_beta   90.00
_cell.angle_gamma   90.00
#
_symmetry.space_group_name_H-M   'P 1'
#
loop_
_entity.id
_entity.type
_entity.pdbx_description
1 polymer ?
#
loop_
_entity_poly.entity_id
_entity_poly.type
_entity_poly.pdbx_seq_one_letter_code
_entity_poly.pdbx_strand_id
1 'polypeptide(L)'
;MKSLYELKLGSYTNRNKISELLDINLTGWSAVGINRVDDKVLLWVNLDKDVSQAQYNDGFLDKSPIFQWESQTTQTEESKDIQAIINKEVEVHLFCRISNVGPHTYMGKLKHMRHESSEPVKIFFKSIDFDPSIKLCAEIINHSPSRNRL
;
A
#
# COMPACT_ATOMS: atom_id res chain seq x y z
N MET A 1 -21.46 9.78 8.46
CA MET A 1 -20.75 9.40 7.24
C MET A 1 -19.65 8.40 7.56
N LYS A 2 -19.62 7.29 6.86
CA LYS A 2 -18.56 6.30 7.04
C LYS A 2 -17.26 6.79 6.41
N SER A 3 -16.12 6.47 7.03
CA SER A 3 -14.82 6.88 6.53
C SER A 3 -13.76 5.85 6.88
N LEU A 4 -12.58 5.99 6.27
CA LEU A 4 -11.45 5.11 6.57
C LEU A 4 -10.96 5.26 8.01
N TYR A 5 -11.31 6.33 8.69
CA TYR A 5 -10.94 6.53 10.09
C TYR A 5 -11.67 5.57 11.03
N GLU A 6 -12.70 4.87 10.55
CA GLU A 6 -13.36 3.82 11.32
C GLU A 6 -12.59 2.51 11.30
N LEU A 7 -11.58 2.39 10.45
CA LEU A 7 -10.73 1.19 10.40
C LEU A 7 -9.76 1.17 11.57
N LYS A 8 -9.65 -0.01 12.16
CA LYS A 8 -8.70 -0.23 13.24
C LYS A 8 -7.35 -0.63 12.66
N LEU A 9 -6.28 0.06 13.06
CA LEU A 9 -4.92 -0.28 12.67
C LEU A 9 -4.61 -1.73 13.07
N GLY A 10 -4.04 -2.48 12.13
CA GLY A 10 -3.70 -3.88 12.36
C GLY A 10 -4.89 -4.83 12.35
N SER A 11 -6.01 -4.42 11.76
CA SER A 11 -7.17 -5.30 11.59
C SER A 11 -7.23 -5.82 10.15
N TYR A 12 -7.88 -6.97 9.98
CA TYR A 12 -8.13 -7.50 8.64
C TYR A 12 -9.27 -6.75 7.96
N THR A 13 -9.11 -6.54 6.66
CA THR A 13 -10.13 -5.97 5.82
C THR A 13 -10.00 -6.51 4.40
N ASN A 14 -10.90 -6.12 3.53
CA ASN A 14 -10.86 -6.50 2.12
C ASN A 14 -11.52 -5.42 1.27
N ARG A 15 -11.44 -5.59 -0.06
CA ARG A 15 -11.99 -4.60 -1.00
C ARG A 15 -13.50 -4.44 -0.85
N ASN A 16 -14.22 -5.53 -0.54
CA ASN A 16 -15.69 -5.44 -0.36
C ASN A 16 -16.04 -4.57 0.82
N LYS A 17 -15.36 -4.74 1.94
CA LYS A 17 -15.61 -3.92 3.14
C LYS A 17 -15.29 -2.45 2.89
N ILE A 18 -14.18 -2.18 2.22
CA ILE A 18 -13.79 -0.80 1.93
C ILE A 18 -14.73 -0.19 0.89
N SER A 19 -15.19 -0.98 -0.09
CA SER A 19 -16.17 -0.52 -1.06
C SER A 19 -17.47 -0.08 -0.38
N GLU A 20 -17.94 -0.85 0.59
CA GLU A 20 -19.12 -0.49 1.38
C GLU A 20 -18.86 0.76 2.22
N LEU A 21 -17.72 0.81 2.88
CA LEU A 21 -17.36 1.91 3.76
C LEU A 21 -17.29 3.24 3.02
N LEU A 22 -16.80 3.23 1.79
CA LEU A 22 -16.60 4.45 0.99
C LEU A 22 -17.70 4.67 -0.05
N ASP A 23 -18.65 3.74 -0.15
CA ASP A 23 -19.74 3.78 -1.13
C ASP A 23 -19.21 3.88 -2.57
N ILE A 24 -18.24 3.05 -2.90
CA ILE A 24 -17.64 2.96 -4.24
C ILE A 24 -17.41 1.49 -4.58
N ASN A 25 -17.02 1.21 -5.84
CA ASN A 25 -16.72 -0.14 -6.29
C ASN A 25 -15.21 -0.30 -6.47
N LEU A 26 -14.59 -1.16 -5.66
CA LEU A 26 -13.16 -1.49 -5.74
C LEU A 26 -12.93 -2.93 -6.19
N THR A 27 -13.96 -3.60 -6.72
CA THR A 27 -13.86 -4.98 -7.20
C THR A 27 -13.92 -5.01 -8.73
N GLY A 28 -13.73 -6.19 -9.32
CA GLY A 28 -13.76 -6.32 -10.78
C GLY A 28 -12.66 -5.50 -11.43
N TRP A 29 -13.03 -4.62 -12.35
CA TRP A 29 -12.08 -3.77 -13.09
C TRP A 29 -11.31 -2.81 -12.19
N SER A 30 -11.86 -2.46 -11.03
CA SER A 30 -11.23 -1.55 -10.07
C SER A 30 -10.33 -2.27 -9.07
N ALA A 31 -10.19 -3.60 -9.16
CA ALA A 31 -9.37 -4.39 -8.24
C ALA A 31 -7.89 -4.32 -8.63
N VAL A 32 -7.31 -3.14 -8.56
CA VAL A 32 -5.90 -2.88 -8.91
C VAL A 32 -5.12 -2.47 -7.67
N GLY A 33 -3.79 -2.44 -7.80
CA GLY A 33 -2.90 -2.15 -6.67
C GLY A 33 -2.97 -0.74 -6.13
N ILE A 34 -3.53 0.19 -6.89
CA ILE A 34 -3.67 1.59 -6.50
C ILE A 34 -5.06 2.08 -6.90
N ASN A 35 -5.77 2.66 -5.95
CA ASN A 35 -7.06 3.28 -6.20
C ASN A 35 -7.08 4.70 -5.66
N ARG A 36 -7.53 5.65 -6.46
CA ARG A 36 -7.76 7.01 -6.00
C ARG A 36 -9.24 7.22 -5.73
N VAL A 37 -9.56 7.71 -4.54
CA VAL A 37 -10.93 7.97 -4.11
C VAL A 37 -10.95 9.36 -3.49
N ASP A 38 -11.42 10.36 -4.23
CA ASP A 38 -11.45 11.76 -3.81
C ASP A 38 -10.05 12.24 -3.40
N ASP A 39 -9.85 12.59 -2.14
CA ASP A 39 -8.58 13.05 -1.59
C ASP A 39 -7.73 11.93 -0.98
N LYS A 40 -8.04 10.67 -1.31
CA LYS A 40 -7.34 9.51 -0.76
C LYS A 40 -6.80 8.62 -1.87
N VAL A 41 -5.67 7.99 -1.58
CA VAL A 41 -5.12 6.91 -2.41
C VAL A 41 -5.00 5.68 -1.53
N LEU A 42 -5.50 4.57 -2.05
CA LEU A 42 -5.45 3.27 -1.38
C LEU A 42 -4.43 2.40 -2.09
N LEU A 43 -3.42 1.93 -1.35
CA LEU A 43 -2.42 1.02 -1.89
C LEU A 43 -2.69 -0.39 -1.36
N TRP A 44 -2.87 -1.34 -2.28
CA TRP A 44 -3.12 -2.75 -1.98
C TRP A 44 -1.87 -3.53 -2.36
N VAL A 45 -1.18 -4.07 -1.37
CA VAL A 45 0.13 -4.67 -1.57
C VAL A 45 0.15 -6.13 -1.11
N ASN A 46 0.64 -7.00 -1.99
CA ASN A 46 0.99 -8.38 -1.66
C ASN A 46 2.50 -8.42 -1.49
N LEU A 47 2.99 -8.83 -0.32
CA LEU A 47 4.42 -8.80 -0.03
C LEU A 47 5.16 -9.97 -0.69
N ASP A 48 4.54 -11.16 -0.71
CA ASP A 48 5.08 -12.29 -1.48
C ASP A 48 4.54 -12.21 -2.89
N LYS A 49 5.41 -11.88 -3.83
CA LYS A 49 5.03 -11.78 -5.23
C LYS A 49 5.16 -13.13 -5.92
N ASP A 50 4.25 -13.43 -6.84
CA ASP A 50 4.45 -14.56 -7.73
C ASP A 50 5.51 -14.22 -8.78
N VAL A 51 5.83 -15.15 -9.67
CA VAL A 51 6.88 -14.95 -10.67
C VAL A 51 6.60 -13.76 -11.57
N SER A 52 5.33 -13.53 -11.91
CA SER A 52 4.96 -12.43 -12.81
C SER A 52 5.12 -11.06 -12.16
N GLN A 53 5.16 -11.00 -10.83
CA GLN A 53 5.26 -9.75 -10.07
C GLN A 53 6.60 -9.61 -9.35
N ALA A 54 7.55 -10.48 -9.62
CA ALA A 54 8.83 -10.51 -8.89
C ALA A 54 9.65 -9.22 -9.06
N GLN A 55 9.36 -8.41 -10.07
CA GLN A 55 10.06 -7.14 -10.29
C GLN A 55 9.69 -6.05 -9.27
N TYR A 56 8.58 -6.21 -8.56
CA TYR A 56 8.17 -5.22 -7.56
C TYR A 56 8.82 -5.50 -6.21
N ASN A 57 9.38 -4.47 -5.59
CA ASN A 57 10.07 -4.53 -4.31
C ASN A 57 9.31 -3.77 -3.23
N ASP A 58 8.14 -4.25 -2.87
CA ASP A 58 7.33 -3.59 -1.85
C ASP A 58 7.61 -4.18 -0.47
N GLY A 59 7.68 -3.33 0.53
CA GLY A 59 7.85 -3.78 1.90
C GLY A 59 8.49 -2.74 2.80
N PHE A 60 8.46 -3.01 4.11
CA PHE A 60 9.17 -2.19 5.08
C PHE A 60 10.66 -2.48 5.02
N LEU A 61 11.48 -1.43 5.03
CA LEU A 61 12.93 -1.57 4.93
C LEU A 61 13.53 -1.78 6.32
N ASP A 62 14.21 -2.92 6.50
CA ASP A 62 14.95 -3.22 7.74
C ASP A 62 14.09 -3.08 9.00
N LYS A 63 12.82 -3.41 8.92
CA LYS A 63 11.86 -3.31 10.04
C LYS A 63 11.72 -1.89 10.57
N SER A 64 12.04 -0.91 9.74
CA SER A 64 11.92 0.51 10.08
C SER A 64 10.56 1.05 9.62
N PRO A 65 10.19 2.28 10.03
CA PRO A 65 8.93 2.88 9.56
C PRO A 65 8.96 3.35 8.11
N ILE A 66 9.94 2.93 7.33
CA ILE A 66 10.03 3.30 5.92
C ILE A 66 9.49 2.16 5.06
N PHE A 67 8.46 2.46 4.27
CA PHE A 67 7.84 1.51 3.35
C PHE A 67 8.25 1.85 1.92
N GLN A 68 8.84 0.88 1.22
CA GLN A 68 9.21 1.01 -0.18
C GLN A 68 8.07 0.45 -1.04
N TRP A 69 7.62 1.23 -2.02
CA TRP A 69 6.55 0.85 -2.92
C TRP A 69 6.92 1.18 -4.36
N GLU A 70 6.59 0.28 -5.27
CA GLU A 70 6.76 0.50 -6.70
C GLU A 70 5.39 0.59 -7.37
N SER A 71 5.23 1.59 -8.25
CA SER A 71 4.00 1.79 -9.00
C SER A 71 3.78 0.65 -9.98
N GLN A 72 2.63 0.67 -10.66
CA GLN A 72 2.40 -0.24 -11.78
C GLN A 72 3.39 0.06 -12.91
N THR A 73 3.73 -0.97 -13.69
CA THR A 73 4.78 -0.84 -14.71
C THR A 73 4.52 0.25 -15.75
N THR A 74 3.26 0.59 -15.98
CA THR A 74 2.88 1.63 -16.94
C THR A 74 2.86 3.03 -16.33
N GLN A 75 3.05 3.16 -15.02
CA GLN A 75 3.02 4.46 -14.36
C GLN A 75 4.41 5.11 -14.33
N THR A 76 4.42 6.44 -14.45
CA THR A 76 5.61 7.26 -14.35
C THR A 76 5.36 8.33 -13.29
N GLU A 77 6.39 9.12 -12.97
CA GLU A 77 6.20 10.24 -12.04
C GLU A 77 5.19 11.28 -12.54
N GLU A 78 4.85 11.24 -13.84
CA GLU A 78 3.88 12.16 -14.44
C GLU A 78 2.45 11.64 -14.39
N SER A 79 2.25 10.38 -14.01
CA SER A 79 0.90 9.83 -13.83
C SER A 79 0.16 10.59 -12.73
N LYS A 80 -1.14 10.85 -12.95
CA LYS A 80 -1.92 11.71 -12.05
C LYS A 80 -1.92 11.26 -10.60
N ASP A 81 -2.09 9.96 -10.36
CA ASP A 81 -2.11 9.43 -9.00
C ASP A 81 -0.74 9.53 -8.36
N ILE A 82 0.32 9.31 -9.13
CA ILE A 82 1.69 9.43 -8.65
C ILE A 82 2.00 10.88 -8.31
N GLN A 83 1.61 11.82 -9.18
CA GLN A 83 1.78 13.26 -8.92
C GLN A 83 1.06 13.69 -7.65
N ALA A 84 -0.16 13.21 -7.44
CA ALA A 84 -0.93 13.54 -6.25
C ALA A 84 -0.21 13.05 -4.98
N ILE A 85 0.39 11.87 -5.02
CA ILE A 85 1.16 11.32 -3.91
C ILE A 85 2.42 12.18 -3.65
N ILE A 86 3.19 12.47 -4.69
CA ILE A 86 4.44 13.23 -4.60
C ILE A 86 4.17 14.63 -4.05
N ASN A 87 3.12 15.28 -4.53
CA ASN A 87 2.77 16.64 -4.13
C ASN A 87 1.97 16.69 -2.82
N LYS A 88 1.73 15.55 -2.21
CA LYS A 88 1.00 15.43 -0.93
C LYS A 88 -0.40 16.02 -1.00
N GLU A 89 -1.04 15.86 -2.16
CA GLU A 89 -2.41 16.31 -2.39
C GLU A 89 -3.44 15.30 -1.89
N VAL A 90 -3.00 14.08 -1.59
CA VAL A 90 -3.87 12.99 -1.16
C VAL A 90 -3.34 12.37 0.12
N GLU A 91 -4.26 11.77 0.88
CA GLU A 91 -3.92 10.95 2.03
C GLU A 91 -3.74 9.51 1.53
N VAL A 92 -2.59 8.90 1.81
CA VAL A 92 -2.28 7.55 1.34
C VAL A 92 -2.53 6.56 2.46
N HIS A 93 -3.30 5.51 2.16
CA HIS A 93 -3.60 4.42 3.07
C HIS A 93 -3.03 3.11 2.55
N LEU A 94 -2.42 2.34 3.43
CA LEU A 94 -1.72 1.10 3.06
C LEU A 94 -2.50 -0.11 3.56
N PHE A 95 -2.73 -1.05 2.65
CA PHE A 95 -3.34 -2.35 2.92
C PHE A 95 -2.37 -3.41 2.43
N CYS A 96 -1.88 -4.24 3.35
CA CYS A 96 -0.90 -5.28 3.03
C CYS A 96 -1.40 -6.67 3.38
N ARG A 97 -0.96 -7.64 2.61
CA ARG A 97 -1.05 -9.05 2.98
C ARG A 97 0.23 -9.74 2.53
N ILE A 98 0.58 -10.83 3.17
CA ILE A 98 1.81 -11.55 2.83
C ILE A 98 1.61 -12.35 1.55
N SER A 99 0.58 -13.19 1.51
CA SER A 99 0.28 -13.99 0.32
C SER A 99 -0.59 -13.20 -0.67
N ASN A 100 -0.90 -13.81 -1.81
CA ASN A 100 -1.77 -13.18 -2.81
C ASN A 100 -3.24 -13.55 -2.65
N VAL A 101 -3.61 -14.17 -1.52
CA VAL A 101 -4.99 -14.55 -1.22
C VAL A 101 -5.34 -14.14 0.21
N GLY A 102 -6.63 -14.05 0.49
CA GLY A 102 -7.13 -13.73 1.81
C GLY A 102 -7.24 -12.23 2.07
N PRO A 103 -7.55 -11.86 3.32
CA PRO A 103 -7.72 -10.45 3.66
C PRO A 103 -6.40 -9.71 3.72
N HIS A 104 -6.48 -8.38 3.58
CA HIS A 104 -5.36 -7.49 3.80
C HIS A 104 -5.39 -6.97 5.24
N THR A 105 -4.22 -6.63 5.77
CA THR A 105 -4.10 -5.94 7.05
C THR A 105 -4.03 -4.44 6.78
N TYR A 106 -4.85 -3.66 7.49
CA TYR A 106 -4.78 -2.21 7.39
C TYR A 106 -3.56 -1.71 8.16
N MET A 107 -2.65 -1.04 7.45
CA MET A 107 -1.39 -0.58 8.00
C MET A 107 -1.36 0.91 8.32
N GLY A 108 -2.48 1.62 8.12
CA GLY A 108 -2.56 3.03 8.40
C GLY A 108 -2.12 3.91 7.26
N LYS A 109 -1.68 5.11 7.58
CA LYS A 109 -1.36 6.14 6.60
C LYS A 109 0.13 6.19 6.30
N LEU A 110 0.44 6.58 5.06
CA LEU A 110 1.80 6.75 4.57
C LEU A 110 2.00 8.21 4.13
N LYS A 111 3.21 8.71 4.32
CA LYS A 111 3.59 10.04 3.87
C LYS A 111 4.80 9.93 2.94
N HIS A 112 4.72 10.58 1.78
CA HIS A 112 5.83 10.60 0.83
C HIS A 112 7.09 11.19 1.48
N MET A 113 8.21 10.49 1.36
CA MET A 113 9.53 10.98 1.79
C MET A 113 10.36 11.38 0.58
N ARG A 114 10.56 10.45 -0.33
CA ARG A 114 11.33 10.64 -1.57
C ARG A 114 10.91 9.61 -2.59
N HIS A 115 11.32 9.79 -3.82
CA HIS A 115 11.04 8.84 -4.89
C HIS A 115 12.18 8.82 -5.91
N GLU A 116 12.21 7.76 -6.69
CA GLU A 116 13.12 7.63 -7.82
C GLU A 116 12.30 7.66 -9.11
N SER A 117 12.69 8.53 -10.02
CA SER A 117 12.03 8.71 -11.31
C SER A 117 12.44 7.57 -12.24
N SER A 118 11.82 6.43 -12.05
CA SER A 118 12.05 5.22 -12.84
C SER A 118 10.71 4.72 -13.36
N GLU A 119 10.71 3.64 -14.08
CA GLU A 119 9.51 3.04 -14.61
C GLU A 119 9.56 1.53 -14.31
N PRO A 120 8.82 1.07 -13.29
CA PRO A 120 7.87 1.83 -12.45
C PRO A 120 8.54 2.82 -11.50
N VAL A 121 7.77 3.79 -11.02
CA VAL A 121 8.24 4.76 -10.05
C VAL A 121 8.39 4.09 -8.70
N LYS A 122 9.51 4.31 -8.05
CA LYS A 122 9.76 3.80 -6.70
C LYS A 122 9.57 4.93 -5.71
N ILE A 123 8.68 4.74 -4.75
CA ILE A 123 8.40 5.74 -3.71
C ILE A 123 8.75 5.18 -2.35
N PHE A 124 9.42 5.99 -1.54
CA PHE A 124 9.72 5.68 -0.15
C PHE A 124 8.81 6.51 0.73
N PHE A 125 7.99 5.82 1.52
CA PHE A 125 7.03 6.45 2.42
C PHE A 125 7.46 6.30 3.85
N LYS A 126 7.10 7.28 4.66
CA LYS A 126 7.13 7.11 6.11
C LYS A 126 5.77 6.59 6.55
N SER A 127 5.76 5.49 7.30
CA SER A 127 4.53 4.97 7.91
C SER A 127 4.20 5.81 9.14
N ILE A 128 3.13 6.58 9.06
CA ILE A 128 2.73 7.50 10.13
C ILE A 128 2.26 6.73 11.35
N ASP A 129 1.53 5.64 11.11
CA ASP A 129 0.91 4.83 12.15
C ASP A 129 1.74 3.58 12.51
N PHE A 130 3.02 3.59 12.20
CA PHE A 130 3.93 2.46 12.42
C PHE A 130 3.87 1.99 13.86
N ASP A 131 3.46 0.73 14.07
CA ASP A 131 3.33 0.16 15.42
C ASP A 131 3.59 -1.34 15.40
N PRO A 132 4.84 -1.76 15.68
CA PRO A 132 5.19 -3.18 15.70
C PRO A 132 4.67 -3.92 16.93
N SER A 133 4.03 -3.24 17.88
CA SER A 133 3.42 -3.91 19.03
C SER A 133 2.08 -4.56 18.67
N ILE A 134 1.45 -4.17 17.56
CA ILE A 134 0.22 -4.77 17.08
C ILE A 134 0.58 -6.02 16.28
N LYS A 135 0.01 -7.17 16.68
CA LYS A 135 0.40 -8.48 16.12
C LYS A 135 0.38 -8.54 14.60
N LEU A 136 -0.73 -8.14 13.97
CA LEU A 136 -0.85 -8.22 12.52
C LEU A 136 0.07 -7.23 11.81
N CYS A 137 0.30 -6.07 12.41
CA CYS A 137 1.27 -5.12 11.88
C CYS A 137 2.69 -5.68 11.96
N ALA A 138 3.04 -6.31 13.07
CA ALA A 138 4.37 -6.92 13.24
C ALA A 138 4.64 -7.98 12.18
N GLU A 139 3.65 -8.79 11.83
CA GLU A 139 3.79 -9.80 10.79
C GLU A 139 4.15 -9.18 9.44
N ILE A 140 3.53 -8.07 9.11
CA ILE A 140 3.80 -7.32 7.87
C ILE A 140 5.18 -6.65 7.92
N ILE A 141 5.47 -5.96 9.02
CA ILE A 141 6.73 -5.22 9.20
C ILE A 141 7.93 -6.16 9.16
N ASN A 142 7.81 -7.33 9.76
CA ASN A 142 8.91 -8.28 9.87
C ASN A 142 9.07 -9.14 8.63
N HIS A 143 8.11 -9.12 7.70
CA HIS A 143 8.19 -9.94 6.51
C HIS A 143 9.27 -9.42 5.58
N SER A 144 10.15 -10.31 5.13
CA SER A 144 11.22 -9.99 4.19
C SER A 144 10.94 -10.72 2.87
N PRO A 145 10.64 -9.99 1.80
CA PRO A 145 10.42 -10.63 0.50
C PRO A 145 11.64 -11.43 0.08
N SER A 146 11.42 -12.59 -0.54
CA SER A 146 12.50 -13.53 -0.88
C SER A 146 13.57 -12.90 -1.77
N ARG A 147 13.20 -12.01 -2.68
CA ARG A 147 14.17 -11.35 -3.55
C ARG A 147 15.12 -10.41 -2.82
N ASN A 148 14.81 -10.00 -1.60
CA ASN A 148 15.67 -9.13 -0.80
C ASN A 148 16.71 -9.91 0.01
N ARG A 149 16.76 -11.22 -0.18
CA ARG A 149 17.69 -12.09 0.55
C ARG A 149 18.97 -12.38 -0.22
N LEU A 150 19.07 -11.82 -1.38
CA LEU A 150 20.24 -12.04 -2.25
C LEU A 150 21.49 -11.35 -1.76
#